data_260be9fb0b5223c5ded232c93f1f4312
#
_entry.id   260be9fb0b5223c5ded232c93f1f4312
#
_cell.length_a   1.000
_cell.length_b   1.000
_cell.length_c   1.000
_cell.angle_alpha   90.00
_cell.angle_beta   90.00
_cell.angle_gamma   90.00
#
_symmetry.space_group_name_H-M   'P 1'
#
loop_
_entity.id
_entity.type
_entity.pdbx_description
1 polymer ?
#
loop_
_entity_poly.entity_id
_entity_poly.type
_entity_poly.pdbx_seq_one_letter_code
_entity_poly.pdbx_strand_id
1 'polypeptide(L)'
;MRKANYDKFPSTKLTGMLVQGWDSIISMLKKKMDARKVLAVDLYTGVYEEEVLDAFSKEFSGRVMNVRDLMKPEKEIQTLTERFMTEDVLFGYVTNLKLEDYLDADKVAAARKQISEAKETIVIIGTGAAVVAPQDAMVVYADMARWEIQQRFRRHEIKALGIDNRNDAVSLQYKRGYFNDWSCLLYTSPSPRD
;
A
#
# COMPACT_ATOMS: atom_id res chain seq x y z
N MET A 1 4.94 -5.94 -46.91
CA MET A 1 5.22 -5.61 -45.47
C MET A 1 5.26 -6.89 -44.70
N ARG A 2 6.33 -7.17 -43.92
CA ARG A 2 6.34 -8.30 -42.99
C ARG A 2 5.36 -7.99 -41.86
N LYS A 3 4.47 -8.93 -41.57
CA LYS A 3 3.57 -8.83 -40.38
C LYS A 3 4.43 -8.86 -39.12
N ALA A 4 4.28 -7.86 -38.25
CA ALA A 4 4.99 -7.87 -36.97
C ALA A 4 4.54 -9.08 -36.13
N ASN A 5 5.48 -9.76 -35.51
CA ASN A 5 5.21 -10.85 -34.57
C ASN A 5 5.02 -10.33 -33.12
N TYR A 6 4.97 -9.02 -32.97
CA TYR A 6 4.79 -8.35 -31.70
C TYR A 6 3.29 -8.16 -31.42
N ASP A 7 2.83 -8.72 -30.30
CA ASP A 7 1.50 -8.45 -29.78
C ASP A 7 1.54 -7.17 -28.93
N LYS A 8 0.81 -6.16 -29.39
CA LYS A 8 0.72 -4.86 -28.71
C LYS A 8 -0.11 -4.92 -27.42
N PHE A 9 -0.98 -5.92 -27.30
CA PHE A 9 -1.87 -6.13 -26.17
C PHE A 9 -1.82 -7.59 -25.72
N PRO A 10 -0.66 -8.04 -25.21
CA PRO A 10 -0.49 -9.43 -24.83
C PRO A 10 -1.49 -9.79 -23.73
N SER A 11 -2.12 -10.94 -23.85
CA SER A 11 -3.04 -11.47 -22.86
C SER A 11 -2.68 -12.90 -22.50
N THR A 12 -2.78 -13.22 -21.21
CA THR A 12 -2.60 -14.58 -20.71
C THR A 12 -3.92 -15.07 -20.11
N LYS A 13 -4.31 -16.28 -20.45
CA LYS A 13 -5.51 -16.89 -19.90
C LYS A 13 -5.30 -17.17 -18.41
N LEU A 14 -6.12 -16.55 -17.55
CA LEU A 14 -6.13 -16.81 -16.13
C LEU A 14 -6.78 -18.16 -15.84
N THR A 15 -6.12 -18.94 -14.99
CA THR A 15 -6.69 -20.15 -14.37
C THR A 15 -7.01 -19.82 -12.93
N GLY A 16 -8.28 -19.93 -12.53
CA GLY A 16 -8.71 -19.63 -11.17
C GLY A 16 -10.00 -18.84 -11.11
N MET A 17 -10.38 -18.47 -9.90
CA MET A 17 -11.60 -17.68 -9.65
C MET A 17 -11.26 -16.20 -9.65
N LEU A 18 -11.92 -15.43 -10.51
CA LEU A 18 -11.88 -13.97 -10.50
C LEU A 18 -13.16 -13.46 -9.82
N VAL A 19 -12.98 -12.56 -8.86
CA VAL A 19 -14.06 -11.87 -8.16
C VAL A 19 -13.95 -10.38 -8.44
N GLN A 20 -15.05 -9.72 -8.77
CA GLN A 20 -15.09 -8.31 -9.12
C GLN A 20 -16.12 -7.56 -8.28
N GLY A 21 -15.80 -6.32 -7.92
CA GLY A 21 -16.61 -5.42 -7.09
C GLY A 21 -16.43 -5.66 -5.59
N TRP A 22 -16.51 -4.55 -4.82
CA TRP A 22 -16.23 -4.55 -3.38
C TRP A 22 -17.10 -5.52 -2.60
N ASP A 23 -18.40 -5.54 -2.85
CA ASP A 23 -19.35 -6.42 -2.13
C ASP A 23 -18.97 -7.90 -2.27
N SER A 24 -18.64 -8.31 -3.50
CA SER A 24 -18.24 -9.69 -3.80
C SER A 24 -16.89 -10.04 -3.21
N ILE A 25 -15.92 -9.12 -3.30
CA ILE A 25 -14.56 -9.28 -2.73
C ILE A 25 -14.66 -9.41 -1.22
N ILE A 26 -15.35 -8.50 -0.54
CA ILE A 26 -15.46 -8.49 0.91
C ILE A 26 -16.26 -9.70 1.42
N SER A 27 -17.32 -10.08 0.71
CA SER A 27 -18.08 -11.31 1.04
C SER A 27 -17.19 -12.56 0.94
N MET A 28 -16.34 -12.64 -0.09
CA MET A 28 -15.39 -13.74 -0.22
C MET A 28 -14.34 -13.71 0.90
N LEU A 29 -13.82 -12.55 1.25
CA LEU A 29 -12.82 -12.39 2.31
C LEU A 29 -13.40 -12.80 3.67
N LYS A 30 -14.62 -12.35 4.01
CA LYS A 30 -15.32 -12.77 5.23
C LYS A 30 -15.41 -14.29 5.34
N LYS A 31 -15.74 -14.97 4.25
CA LYS A 31 -15.80 -16.44 4.21
C LYS A 31 -14.42 -17.10 4.39
N LYS A 32 -13.37 -16.49 3.83
CA LYS A 32 -12.00 -17.01 3.90
C LYS A 32 -11.31 -16.72 5.23
N MET A 33 -11.74 -15.72 5.97
CA MET A 33 -11.17 -15.40 7.28
C MET A 33 -11.37 -16.56 8.27
N ASP A 34 -12.48 -17.32 8.14
CA ASP A 34 -12.81 -18.43 9.03
C ASP A 34 -12.70 -18.02 10.50
N ALA A 35 -11.88 -18.70 11.30
CA ALA A 35 -11.66 -18.38 12.72
C ALA A 35 -10.69 -17.22 12.97
N ARG A 36 -10.06 -16.66 11.92
CA ARG A 36 -9.12 -15.55 12.07
C ARG A 36 -9.84 -14.26 12.44
N LYS A 37 -9.28 -13.56 13.42
CA LYS A 37 -9.86 -12.31 13.90
C LYS A 37 -9.24 -11.06 13.25
N VAL A 38 -8.10 -11.21 12.57
CA VAL A 38 -7.38 -10.08 11.99
C VAL A 38 -7.26 -10.26 10.48
N LEU A 39 -7.67 -9.22 9.76
CA LEU A 39 -7.47 -9.06 8.32
C LEU A 39 -6.54 -7.88 8.07
N ALA A 40 -5.41 -8.13 7.44
CA ALA A 40 -4.49 -7.08 6.98
C ALA A 40 -4.69 -6.86 5.48
N VAL A 41 -5.15 -5.69 5.09
CA VAL A 41 -5.27 -5.25 3.70
C VAL A 41 -4.09 -4.34 3.40
N ASP A 42 -3.02 -4.93 2.90
CA ASP A 42 -1.78 -4.22 2.60
C ASP A 42 -1.86 -3.57 1.23
N LEU A 43 -1.68 -2.26 1.18
CA LEU A 43 -1.86 -1.46 -0.02
C LEU A 43 -0.50 -1.10 -0.63
N TYR A 44 -0.35 -1.36 -1.92
CA TYR A 44 0.75 -0.76 -2.66
C TYR A 44 0.49 0.73 -2.91
N THR A 45 1.58 1.51 -3.05
CA THR A 45 1.46 2.94 -3.36
C THR A 45 0.65 3.18 -4.63
N GLY A 46 -0.25 4.15 -4.58
CA GLY A 46 -1.12 4.49 -5.71
C GLY A 46 -2.49 3.83 -5.68
N VAL A 47 -2.74 2.88 -4.79
CA VAL A 47 -4.10 2.43 -4.48
C VAL A 47 -4.85 3.58 -3.80
N TYR A 48 -6.11 3.77 -4.14
CA TYR A 48 -6.97 4.76 -3.46
C TYR A 48 -7.33 4.27 -2.07
N GLU A 49 -6.51 4.66 -1.09
CA GLU A 49 -6.65 4.24 0.31
C GLU A 49 -8.03 4.56 0.88
N GLU A 50 -8.56 5.75 0.58
CA GLU A 50 -9.86 6.20 1.08
C GLU A 50 -11.01 5.34 0.53
N GLU A 51 -10.94 4.91 -0.74
CA GLU A 51 -11.92 4.00 -1.33
C GLU A 51 -11.93 2.63 -0.64
N VAL A 52 -10.74 2.10 -0.35
CA VAL A 52 -10.59 0.83 0.37
C VAL A 52 -11.12 0.94 1.79
N LEU A 53 -10.74 2.00 2.52
CA LEU A 53 -11.23 2.27 3.88
C LEU A 53 -12.75 2.36 3.93
N ASP A 54 -13.34 3.10 3.00
CA ASP A 54 -14.80 3.26 2.90
C ASP A 54 -15.51 1.93 2.64
N ALA A 55 -15.00 1.12 1.69
CA ALA A 55 -15.59 -0.16 1.35
C ALA A 55 -15.57 -1.11 2.55
N PHE A 56 -14.43 -1.23 3.23
CA PHE A 56 -14.31 -2.12 4.37
C PHE A 56 -15.06 -1.62 5.61
N SER A 57 -15.07 -0.31 5.87
CA SER A 57 -15.79 0.27 7.02
C SER A 57 -17.30 0.08 6.93
N LYS A 58 -17.87 0.04 5.72
CA LYS A 58 -19.29 -0.22 5.52
C LYS A 58 -19.69 -1.66 5.77
N GLU A 59 -18.79 -2.58 5.44
CA GLU A 59 -19.09 -4.02 5.38
C GLU A 59 -18.64 -4.79 6.62
N PHE A 60 -17.63 -4.33 7.34
CA PHE A 60 -17.16 -4.99 8.56
C PHE A 60 -17.74 -4.33 9.80
N SER A 61 -18.40 -5.11 10.64
CA SER A 61 -18.93 -4.66 11.93
C SER A 61 -17.88 -4.49 13.02
N GLY A 62 -16.62 -4.88 12.72
CA GLY A 62 -15.50 -4.76 13.64
C GLY A 62 -14.76 -3.43 13.53
N ARG A 63 -13.58 -3.38 14.14
CA ARG A 63 -12.73 -2.19 14.13
C ARG A 63 -11.86 -2.11 12.89
N VAL A 64 -11.89 -0.99 12.19
CA VAL A 64 -10.96 -0.65 11.10
C VAL A 64 -9.85 0.24 11.65
N MET A 65 -8.60 -0.11 11.34
CA MET A 65 -7.40 0.65 11.71
C MET A 65 -6.68 1.08 10.44
N ASN A 66 -6.36 2.37 10.32
CA ASN A 66 -5.57 2.89 9.21
C ASN A 66 -4.09 2.91 9.59
N VAL A 67 -3.21 2.28 8.78
CA VAL A 67 -1.76 2.28 9.00
C VAL A 67 -1.18 3.69 8.92
N ARG A 68 -1.79 4.59 8.15
CA ARG A 68 -1.34 5.99 8.06
C ARG A 68 -1.32 6.69 9.42
N ASP A 69 -2.24 6.36 10.32
CA ASP A 69 -2.28 6.92 11.68
C ASP A 69 -1.10 6.45 12.55
N LEU A 70 -0.47 5.36 12.15
CA LEU A 70 0.70 4.77 12.83
C LEU A 70 2.02 5.27 12.25
N MET A 71 2.00 6.08 11.21
CA MET A 71 3.21 6.65 10.63
C MET A 71 3.76 7.78 11.47
N LYS A 72 5.04 8.06 11.30
CA LYS A 72 5.72 9.25 11.80
C LYS A 72 5.07 10.51 11.21
N PRO A 73 5.24 11.67 11.86
CA PRO A 73 4.83 12.95 11.30
C PRO A 73 5.46 13.20 9.91
N GLU A 74 4.71 13.81 9.01
CA GLU A 74 5.15 14.08 7.64
C GLU A 74 6.53 14.77 7.57
N LYS A 75 6.78 15.73 8.46
CA LYS A 75 8.05 16.46 8.54
C LYS A 75 9.23 15.53 8.84
N GLU A 76 9.03 14.55 9.71
CA GLU A 76 10.07 13.57 10.03
C GLU A 76 10.33 12.64 8.86
N ILE A 77 9.27 12.20 8.16
CA ILE A 77 9.39 11.39 6.94
C ILE A 77 10.09 12.17 5.82
N GLN A 78 9.79 13.46 5.68
CA GLN A 78 10.50 14.33 4.72
C GLN A 78 11.99 14.38 5.04
N THR A 79 12.35 14.66 6.28
CA THR A 79 13.77 14.70 6.73
C THR A 79 14.47 13.35 6.52
N LEU A 80 13.78 12.24 6.83
CA LEU A 80 14.30 10.88 6.66
C LEU A 80 14.65 10.58 5.19
N THR A 81 13.85 11.06 4.27
CA THR A 81 13.94 10.76 2.83
C THR A 81 14.71 11.79 2.02
N GLU A 82 14.93 13.00 2.56
CA GLU A 82 15.54 14.13 1.86
C GLU A 82 16.91 13.79 1.26
N ARG A 83 17.76 13.09 2.00
CA ARG A 83 19.11 12.69 1.55
C ARG A 83 19.13 11.86 0.26
N PHE A 84 18.01 11.19 -0.06
CA PHE A 84 17.91 10.38 -1.26
C PHE A 84 17.39 11.17 -2.47
N MET A 85 16.81 12.35 -2.22
CA MET A 85 16.20 13.17 -3.27
C MET A 85 17.20 13.98 -4.07
N THR A 86 18.34 14.33 -3.52
CA THR A 86 19.40 15.15 -4.14
C THR A 86 18.93 16.45 -4.81
N GLU A 87 19.83 17.33 -5.19
CA GLU A 87 19.52 18.56 -5.93
C GLU A 87 19.34 18.33 -7.45
N ASP A 88 19.74 17.17 -7.97
CA ASP A 88 19.54 16.83 -9.38
C ASP A 88 18.04 16.79 -9.73
N VAL A 89 17.66 17.29 -10.89
CA VAL A 89 16.25 17.37 -11.31
C VAL A 89 15.62 15.98 -11.50
N LEU A 90 16.41 15.00 -11.96
CA LEU A 90 15.91 13.67 -12.35
C LEU A 90 16.40 12.57 -11.42
N PHE A 91 17.63 12.66 -10.94
CA PHE A 91 18.31 11.57 -10.25
C PHE A 91 18.37 11.78 -8.73
N GLY A 92 18.20 10.67 -8.03
CA GLY A 92 18.37 10.56 -6.58
C GLY A 92 19.21 9.33 -6.25
N TYR A 93 19.28 9.00 -4.98
CA TYR A 93 19.87 7.75 -4.51
C TYR A 93 18.74 6.77 -4.15
N VAL A 94 18.89 5.51 -4.56
CA VAL A 94 17.97 4.45 -4.14
C VAL A 94 18.05 4.30 -2.63
N THR A 95 16.91 4.39 -1.97
CA THR A 95 16.82 4.29 -0.52
C THR A 95 17.20 2.91 -0.02
N ASN A 96 17.80 2.87 1.16
CA ASN A 96 17.99 1.66 1.96
C ASN A 96 17.01 1.60 3.15
N LEU A 97 16.03 2.50 3.19
CA LEU A 97 14.99 2.50 4.21
C LEU A 97 14.07 1.30 4.03
N LYS A 98 13.59 0.81 5.15
CA LYS A 98 12.53 -0.19 5.24
C LYS A 98 11.22 0.49 5.62
N LEU A 99 10.12 -0.21 5.42
CA LEU A 99 8.80 0.33 5.72
C LEU A 99 8.65 0.67 7.22
N GLU A 100 9.29 -0.11 8.08
CA GLU A 100 9.31 0.14 9.52
C GLU A 100 9.92 1.50 9.89
N ASP A 101 10.85 2.02 9.06
CA ASP A 101 11.48 3.32 9.30
C ASP A 101 10.49 4.49 9.15
N TYR A 102 9.40 4.30 8.43
CA TYR A 102 8.30 5.26 8.25
C TYR A 102 7.29 5.20 9.40
N LEU A 103 7.27 4.12 10.16
CA LEU A 103 6.32 3.90 11.24
C LEU A 103 6.83 4.49 12.56
N ASP A 104 5.90 4.96 13.38
CA ASP A 104 6.15 5.36 14.76
C ASP A 104 6.10 4.12 15.66
N ALA A 105 7.23 3.78 16.28
CA ALA A 105 7.38 2.55 17.07
C ALA A 105 6.38 2.47 18.23
N ASP A 106 6.14 3.59 18.92
CA ASP A 106 5.22 3.63 20.08
C ASP A 106 3.78 3.45 19.63
N LYS A 107 3.38 4.09 18.52
CA LYS A 107 2.04 3.92 17.95
C LYS A 107 1.83 2.48 17.46
N VAL A 108 2.82 1.88 16.82
CA VAL A 108 2.76 0.48 16.39
C VAL A 108 2.65 -0.47 17.57
N ALA A 109 3.43 -0.25 18.62
CA ALA A 109 3.37 -1.06 19.85
C ALA A 109 1.98 -0.96 20.52
N ALA A 110 1.43 0.25 20.60
CA ALA A 110 0.08 0.47 21.12
C ALA A 110 -0.99 -0.20 20.26
N ALA A 111 -0.88 -0.10 18.93
CA ALA A 111 -1.79 -0.75 17.99
C ALA A 111 -1.74 -2.29 18.12
N ARG A 112 -0.55 -2.89 18.18
CA ARG A 112 -0.38 -4.34 18.38
C ARG A 112 -0.98 -4.82 19.71
N LYS A 113 -0.83 -4.04 20.76
CA LYS A 113 -1.48 -4.34 22.05
C LYS A 113 -3.00 -4.33 21.90
N GLN A 114 -3.58 -3.30 21.30
CA GLN A 114 -5.02 -3.23 21.04
C GLN A 114 -5.52 -4.41 20.20
N ILE A 115 -4.75 -4.82 19.17
CA ILE A 115 -5.07 -5.97 18.33
C ILE A 115 -5.09 -7.27 19.15
N SER A 116 -4.10 -7.46 20.02
CA SER A 116 -4.01 -8.68 20.84
C SER A 116 -5.12 -8.78 21.92
N GLU A 117 -5.63 -7.66 22.40
CA GLU A 117 -6.67 -7.58 23.41
C GLU A 117 -8.09 -7.60 22.83
N ALA A 118 -8.23 -7.43 21.52
CA ALA A 118 -9.52 -7.32 20.86
C ALA A 118 -10.28 -8.65 20.84
N LYS A 119 -11.57 -8.56 21.09
CA LYS A 119 -12.51 -9.70 21.00
C LYS A 119 -13.23 -9.72 19.64
N GLU A 120 -13.37 -8.56 19.03
CA GLU A 120 -13.99 -8.37 17.71
C GLU A 120 -12.98 -8.59 16.58
N THR A 121 -13.52 -8.68 15.35
CA THR A 121 -12.71 -8.67 14.13
C THR A 121 -12.04 -7.32 13.95
N ILE A 122 -10.73 -7.33 13.64
CA ILE A 122 -9.96 -6.13 13.29
C ILE A 122 -9.56 -6.20 11.83
N VAL A 123 -9.76 -5.10 11.12
CA VAL A 123 -9.26 -4.90 9.76
C VAL A 123 -8.20 -3.81 9.80
N ILE A 124 -6.97 -4.14 9.41
CA ILE A 124 -5.85 -3.20 9.32
C ILE A 124 -5.67 -2.86 7.84
N ILE A 125 -5.75 -1.58 7.48
CA ILE A 125 -5.70 -1.14 6.09
C ILE A 125 -4.61 -0.10 5.91
N GLY A 126 -3.86 -0.21 4.84
CA GLY A 126 -2.85 0.77 4.45
C GLY A 126 -1.54 0.11 4.06
N THR A 127 -0.62 0.91 3.53
CA THR A 127 0.73 0.44 3.19
C THR A 127 1.47 0.04 4.47
N GLY A 128 1.83 -1.23 4.57
CA GLY A 128 2.44 -1.81 5.77
C GLY A 128 1.47 -2.48 6.75
N ALA A 129 0.23 -2.73 6.34
CA ALA A 129 -0.72 -3.45 7.17
C ALA A 129 -0.19 -4.84 7.59
N ALA A 130 0.51 -5.53 6.69
CA ALA A 130 1.15 -6.81 6.99
C ALA A 130 2.28 -6.70 8.03
N VAL A 131 2.99 -5.56 8.08
CA VAL A 131 4.05 -5.31 9.08
C VAL A 131 3.45 -5.10 10.48
N VAL A 132 2.29 -4.47 10.56
CA VAL A 132 1.61 -4.20 11.84
C VAL A 132 0.88 -5.43 12.36
N ALA A 133 0.32 -6.23 11.48
CA ALA A 133 -0.52 -7.38 11.79
C ALA A 133 0.23 -8.51 12.53
N PRO A 134 -0.47 -9.33 13.33
CA PRO A 134 0.09 -10.55 13.90
C PRO A 134 0.32 -11.62 12.81
N GLN A 135 1.18 -12.60 13.08
CA GLN A 135 1.58 -13.64 12.12
C GLN A 135 0.43 -14.52 11.63
N ASP A 136 -0.60 -14.68 12.43
CA ASP A 136 -1.79 -15.48 12.10
C ASP A 136 -2.87 -14.69 11.37
N ALA A 137 -2.64 -13.40 11.12
CA ALA A 137 -3.55 -12.57 10.35
C ALA A 137 -3.74 -13.11 8.92
N MET A 138 -4.94 -12.93 8.39
CA MET A 138 -5.15 -13.09 6.97
C MET A 138 -4.61 -11.85 6.26
N VAL A 139 -3.69 -12.04 5.32
CA VAL A 139 -3.14 -10.94 4.53
C VAL A 139 -3.77 -10.92 3.14
N VAL A 140 -4.21 -9.76 2.73
CA VAL A 140 -4.67 -9.44 1.38
C VAL A 140 -3.80 -8.32 0.84
N TYR A 141 -3.27 -8.50 -0.35
CA TYR A 141 -2.44 -7.50 -1.00
C TYR A 141 -3.22 -6.82 -2.13
N ALA A 142 -3.30 -5.50 -2.07
CA ALA A 142 -3.90 -4.67 -3.12
C ALA A 142 -2.80 -4.00 -3.94
N ASP A 143 -2.60 -4.52 -5.14
CA ASP A 143 -1.55 -4.06 -6.06
C ASP A 143 -2.05 -3.00 -7.05
N MET A 144 -1.11 -2.26 -7.63
CA MET A 144 -1.36 -1.25 -8.64
C MET A 144 -0.29 -1.29 -9.74
N ALA A 145 -0.74 -1.30 -10.99
CA ALA A 145 0.19 -1.23 -12.12
C ALA A 145 0.96 0.09 -12.10
N ARG A 146 2.29 0.04 -12.25
CA ARG A 146 3.16 1.22 -12.24
C ARG A 146 2.76 2.29 -13.25
N TRP A 147 2.28 1.88 -14.41
CA TRP A 147 1.75 2.81 -15.41
C TRP A 147 0.57 3.62 -14.88
N GLU A 148 -0.36 2.97 -14.19
CA GLU A 148 -1.52 3.67 -13.62
C GLU A 148 -1.10 4.59 -12.46
N ILE A 149 -0.13 4.18 -11.64
CA ILE A 149 0.44 5.06 -10.60
C ILE A 149 0.95 6.36 -11.21
N GLN A 150 1.68 6.27 -12.35
CA GLN A 150 2.17 7.46 -13.05
C GLN A 150 1.03 8.34 -13.57
N GLN A 151 -0.05 7.75 -14.09
CA GLN A 151 -1.21 8.53 -14.51
C GLN A 151 -1.88 9.23 -13.33
N ARG A 152 -2.00 8.56 -12.17
CA ARG A 152 -2.54 9.14 -10.95
C ARG A 152 -1.67 10.28 -10.39
N PHE A 153 -0.35 10.18 -10.48
CA PHE A 153 0.54 11.31 -10.19
C PHE A 153 0.27 12.50 -11.12
N ARG A 154 0.12 12.28 -12.42
CA ARG A 154 -0.18 13.35 -13.38
C ARG A 154 -1.52 14.04 -13.13
N ARG A 155 -2.46 13.33 -12.52
CA ARG A 155 -3.78 13.86 -12.11
C ARG A 155 -3.80 14.37 -10.67
N HIS A 156 -2.67 14.32 -9.97
CA HIS A 156 -2.53 14.72 -8.56
C HIS A 156 -3.52 14.02 -7.61
N GLU A 157 -3.85 12.76 -7.90
CA GLU A 157 -4.87 11.98 -7.16
C GLU A 157 -4.30 11.20 -5.98
N ILE A 158 -3.01 10.87 -6.00
CA ILE A 158 -2.38 10.00 -5.00
C ILE A 158 -1.28 10.71 -4.23
N LYS A 159 -1.10 10.27 -3.00
CA LYS A 159 -0.08 10.73 -2.06
C LYS A 159 1.13 9.81 -2.10
N ALA A 160 2.29 10.35 -1.74
CA ALA A 160 3.48 9.54 -1.48
C ALA A 160 3.37 8.79 -0.15
N LEU A 161 4.30 7.86 0.09
CA LEU A 161 4.37 7.11 1.33
C LEU A 161 4.61 8.06 2.52
N GLY A 162 3.60 8.16 3.38
CA GLY A 162 3.63 8.93 4.62
C GLY A 162 3.56 10.45 4.49
N ILE A 163 3.51 11.02 3.28
CA ILE A 163 3.36 12.48 3.07
C ILE A 163 2.30 12.81 2.02
N ASP A 164 1.74 14.01 2.11
CA ASP A 164 0.86 14.55 1.07
C ASP A 164 1.63 15.48 0.14
N ASN A 165 2.13 14.93 -0.95
CA ASN A 165 2.88 15.66 -1.97
C ASN A 165 2.09 15.86 -3.28
N ARG A 166 0.77 15.82 -3.24
CA ARG A 166 -0.07 15.97 -4.44
C ARG A 166 0.10 17.32 -5.13
N ASN A 167 0.50 18.35 -4.40
CA ASN A 167 0.74 19.69 -4.97
C ASN A 167 2.16 19.87 -5.56
N ASP A 168 3.03 18.88 -5.41
CA ASP A 168 4.36 18.93 -5.98
C ASP A 168 4.34 18.75 -7.50
N ALA A 169 5.40 19.19 -8.16
CA ALA A 169 5.58 18.90 -9.58
C ALA A 169 5.61 17.37 -9.81
N VAL A 170 4.95 16.92 -10.88
CA VAL A 170 4.83 15.48 -11.21
C VAL A 170 6.19 14.79 -11.28
N SER A 171 7.22 15.50 -11.79
CA SER A 171 8.59 14.98 -11.83
C SER A 171 9.15 14.68 -10.44
N LEU A 172 8.86 15.54 -9.45
CA LEU A 172 9.28 15.33 -8.07
C LEU A 172 8.51 14.19 -7.40
N GLN A 173 7.20 14.10 -7.64
CA GLN A 173 6.38 12.96 -7.17
C GLN A 173 6.93 11.64 -7.72
N TYR A 174 7.25 11.61 -9.02
CA TYR A 174 7.80 10.43 -9.66
C TYR A 174 9.21 10.09 -9.16
N LYS A 175 10.08 11.10 -9.03
CA LYS A 175 11.43 10.94 -8.48
C LYS A 175 11.39 10.32 -7.08
N ARG A 176 10.52 10.86 -6.20
CA ARG A 176 10.33 10.32 -4.85
C ARG A 176 9.79 8.88 -4.89
N GLY A 177 8.79 8.62 -5.70
CA GLY A 177 8.26 7.27 -5.90
C GLY A 177 9.36 6.29 -6.28
N TYR A 178 10.19 6.64 -7.24
CA TYR A 178 11.23 5.77 -7.77
C TYR A 178 12.37 5.52 -6.76
N PHE A 179 12.90 6.58 -6.15
CA PHE A 179 14.10 6.47 -5.30
C PHE A 179 13.79 6.13 -3.85
N ASN A 180 12.61 6.44 -3.36
CA ASN A 180 12.20 6.17 -1.97
C ASN A 180 11.09 5.12 -1.89
N ASP A 181 9.86 5.47 -2.29
CA ASP A 181 8.67 4.72 -1.92
C ASP A 181 8.66 3.31 -2.53
N TRP A 182 8.88 3.19 -3.83
CA TRP A 182 8.85 1.89 -4.51
C TRP A 182 10.04 1.00 -4.15
N SER A 183 11.21 1.60 -3.94
CA SER A 183 12.39 0.86 -3.52
C SER A 183 12.25 0.33 -2.10
N CYS A 184 11.67 1.12 -1.20
CA CYS A 184 11.33 0.68 0.15
C CYS A 184 10.35 -0.51 0.12
N LEU A 185 9.28 -0.41 -0.67
CA LEU A 185 8.25 -1.43 -0.74
C LEU A 185 8.69 -2.71 -1.47
N LEU A 186 9.68 -2.64 -2.34
CA LEU A 186 10.21 -3.81 -3.04
C LEU A 186 10.69 -4.91 -2.07
N TYR A 187 11.27 -4.51 -0.95
CA TYR A 187 11.86 -5.44 0.03
C TYR A 187 10.98 -5.72 1.24
N THR A 188 9.90 -4.98 1.45
CA THR A 188 9.09 -5.06 2.68
C THR A 188 7.61 -5.31 2.43
N SER A 189 7.16 -5.16 1.21
CA SER A 189 5.78 -5.45 0.81
C SER A 189 5.54 -6.96 0.64
N PRO A 190 4.38 -7.50 1.01
CA PRO A 190 4.02 -8.89 0.75
C PRO A 190 3.68 -9.16 -0.73
N SER A 191 4.22 -8.35 -1.63
CA SER A 191 3.98 -8.47 -3.07
C SER A 191 4.50 -9.79 -3.62
N PRO A 192 3.73 -10.48 -4.48
CA PRO A 192 4.20 -11.66 -5.19
C PRO A 192 5.12 -11.33 -6.40
N ARG A 193 5.67 -10.12 -6.46
CA ARG A 193 6.50 -9.66 -7.58
C ARG A 193 7.95 -10.12 -7.53
N ASP A 194 8.36 -10.78 -6.47
CA ASP A 194 9.72 -11.29 -6.27
C ASP A 194 9.90 -12.69 -6.89
#